data_17785c9ac9db0d8df96a1ab29cc52311
#
_entry.id   17785c9ac9db0d8df96a1ab29cc52311
#
_cell.length_a   1.000
_cell.length_b   1.000
_cell.length_c   1.000
_cell.angle_alpha   90.00
_cell.angle_beta   90.00
_cell.angle_gamma   90.00
#
_symmetry.space_group_name_H-M   'P 1'
#
loop_
_entity.id
_entity.type
_entity.pdbx_description
1 polymer ?
#
loop_
_entity_poly.entity_id
_entity_poly.type
_entity_poly.pdbx_seq_one_letter_code
_entity_poly.pdbx_strand_id
1 'polypeptide(L)'
;MNWDLVLDIAIILGKSLLLLVCLLVFIAYILLADRKIWAAVQLRRGPNVVGPWGLFQSFADLIKFALKEPIIPSGANKGIFLLAPFISCLLALGAWAVIPVAEGWAIADINVGVLYILAISSLGVYGIIM
;
A
#
# COMPACT_ATOMS: atom_id res chain seq x y z
N MET A 1 -8.69 34.43 0.53
CA MET A 1 -8.18 33.06 0.66
C MET A 1 -9.05 32.39 1.69
N ASN A 2 -9.86 31.40 1.31
CA ASN A 2 -10.81 30.76 2.22
C ASN A 2 -10.03 29.83 3.16
N TRP A 3 -9.74 30.33 4.35
CA TRP A 3 -8.98 29.59 5.38
C TRP A 3 -9.64 28.27 5.75
N ASP A 4 -10.97 28.21 5.75
CA ASP A 4 -11.73 26.99 6.03
C ASP A 4 -11.44 25.89 5.00
N LEU A 5 -11.40 26.24 3.72
CA LEU A 5 -11.06 25.30 2.64
C LEU A 5 -9.61 24.79 2.75
N VAL A 6 -8.69 25.64 3.17
CA VAL A 6 -7.28 25.23 3.37
C VAL A 6 -7.16 24.27 4.55
N LEU A 7 -7.90 24.53 5.63
CA LEU A 7 -7.95 23.64 6.80
C LEU A 7 -8.57 22.30 6.46
N ASP A 8 -9.67 22.26 5.72
CA ASP A 8 -10.31 21.01 5.29
C ASP A 8 -9.39 20.14 4.42
N ILE A 9 -8.70 20.75 3.46
CA ILE A 9 -7.72 20.07 2.62
C ILE A 9 -6.56 19.54 3.48
N ALA A 10 -6.05 20.33 4.42
CA ALA A 10 -4.96 19.90 5.30
C ALA A 10 -5.37 18.72 6.20
N ILE A 11 -6.60 18.70 6.71
CA ILE A 11 -7.16 17.61 7.50
C ILE A 11 -7.29 16.33 6.65
N ILE A 12 -7.81 16.44 5.44
CA ILE A 12 -7.96 15.30 4.52
C ILE A 12 -6.58 14.71 4.18
N LEU A 13 -5.61 15.55 3.85
CA LEU A 13 -4.24 15.12 3.58
C LEU A 13 -3.59 14.49 4.80
N GLY A 14 -3.79 15.05 5.98
CA GLY A 14 -3.28 14.49 7.24
C GLY A 14 -3.87 13.12 7.55
N LYS A 15 -5.18 12.96 7.41
CA LYS A 15 -5.87 11.67 7.57
C LYS A 15 -5.38 10.64 6.56
N SER A 16 -5.23 11.03 5.29
CA SER A 16 -4.75 10.15 4.22
C SER A 16 -3.32 9.68 4.47
N LEU A 17 -2.44 10.59 4.87
CA LEU A 17 -1.05 10.27 5.18
C LEU A 17 -0.94 9.34 6.39
N LEU A 18 -1.69 9.60 7.45
CA LEU A 18 -1.71 8.78 8.65
C LEU A 18 -2.18 7.35 8.32
N LEU A 19 -3.27 7.22 7.58
CA LEU A 19 -3.79 5.94 7.12
C LEU A 19 -2.75 5.18 6.30
N LEU A 20 -2.12 5.84 5.33
CA LEU A 20 -1.09 5.24 4.49
C LEU A 20 0.10 4.72 5.32
N VAL A 21 0.60 5.52 6.26
CA VAL A 21 1.71 5.09 7.14
C VAL A 21 1.31 3.89 7.99
N CYS A 22 0.12 3.92 8.60
CA CYS A 22 -0.38 2.78 9.39
C CYS A 22 -0.50 1.52 8.55
N LEU A 23 -1.03 1.61 7.34
CA LEU A 23 -1.14 0.48 6.40
C LEU A 23 0.23 -0.07 6.00
N LEU A 24 1.19 0.79 5.67
CA LEU A 24 2.53 0.35 5.29
C LEU A 24 3.23 -0.37 6.45
N VAL A 25 3.12 0.14 7.67
CA VAL A 25 3.67 -0.51 8.86
C VAL A 25 2.99 -1.85 9.12
N PHE A 26 1.67 -1.92 9.01
CA PHE A 26 0.91 -3.16 9.20
C PHE A 26 1.31 -4.22 8.16
N ILE A 27 1.38 -3.85 6.88
CA ILE A 27 1.82 -4.74 5.80
C ILE A 27 3.26 -5.21 6.02
N ALA A 28 4.16 -4.34 6.47
CA ALA A 28 5.55 -4.70 6.76
C ALA A 28 5.65 -5.82 7.81
N TYR A 29 4.84 -5.74 8.88
CA TYR A 29 4.82 -6.78 9.93
C TYR A 29 4.08 -8.04 9.52
N ILE A 30 3.01 -7.96 8.73
CA ILE A 30 2.37 -9.14 8.13
C ILE A 30 3.37 -9.90 7.26
N LEU A 31 4.10 -9.21 6.40
CA LEU A 31 5.11 -9.82 5.53
C LEU A 31 6.22 -10.52 6.34
N LEU A 32 6.63 -9.92 7.46
CA LEU A 32 7.59 -10.54 8.37
C LEU A 32 7.01 -11.78 9.05
N ALA A 33 5.77 -11.72 9.52
CA ALA A 33 5.07 -12.84 10.14
C ALA A 33 4.93 -14.02 9.15
N ASP A 34 4.51 -13.74 7.93
CA ASP A 34 4.38 -14.73 6.85
C ASP A 34 5.71 -15.47 6.61
N ARG A 35 6.80 -14.74 6.43
CA ARG A 35 8.15 -15.30 6.26
C ARG A 35 8.59 -16.16 7.44
N LYS A 36 8.24 -15.79 8.67
CA LYS A 36 8.58 -16.56 9.88
C LYS A 36 7.74 -17.83 10.01
N ILE A 37 6.45 -17.75 9.72
CA ILE A 37 5.54 -18.90 9.75
C ILE A 37 5.98 -19.93 8.71
N TRP A 38 6.23 -19.52 7.47
CA TRP A 38 6.72 -20.42 6.42
C TRP A 38 8.07 -21.05 6.77
N ALA A 39 8.98 -20.27 7.37
CA ALA A 39 10.27 -20.82 7.82
C ALA A 39 10.09 -21.88 8.91
N ALA A 40 9.20 -21.65 9.86
CA ALA A 40 8.89 -22.62 10.91
C ALA A 40 8.29 -23.91 10.35
N VAL A 41 7.35 -23.82 9.40
CA VAL A 41 6.77 -24.99 8.71
C VAL A 41 7.83 -25.79 7.96
N GLN A 42 8.82 -25.10 7.37
CA GLN A 42 9.93 -25.70 6.65
C GLN A 42 11.11 -26.12 7.56
N LEU A 43 10.94 -26.08 8.87
CA LEU A 43 11.97 -26.42 9.87
C LEU A 43 13.28 -25.63 9.70
N ARG A 44 13.21 -24.39 9.24
CA ARG A 44 14.34 -23.45 9.10
C ARG A 44 14.08 -22.15 9.85
N ARG A 45 15.14 -21.40 10.10
CA ARG A 45 15.00 -20.07 10.73
C ARG A 45 14.61 -19.03 9.68
N GLY A 46 13.58 -18.24 10.00
CA GLY A 46 13.19 -17.05 9.24
C GLY A 46 14.13 -15.88 9.49
N PRO A 47 13.83 -14.69 8.92
CA PRO A 47 14.62 -13.48 9.11
C PRO A 47 14.83 -13.18 10.59
N ASN A 48 16.11 -13.03 11.01
CA ASN A 48 16.44 -12.86 12.42
C ASN A 48 17.65 -11.92 12.66
N VAL A 49 18.28 -11.39 11.61
CA VAL A 49 19.54 -10.68 11.68
C VAL A 49 19.35 -9.16 11.80
N VAL A 50 18.37 -8.58 11.09
CA VAL A 50 18.16 -7.14 11.06
C VAL A 50 17.27 -6.70 12.21
N GLY A 51 17.87 -6.21 13.28
CA GLY A 51 17.23 -5.83 14.54
C GLY A 51 16.84 -7.03 15.41
N PRO A 52 16.25 -6.79 16.60
CA PRO A 52 15.79 -7.85 17.49
C PRO A 52 14.79 -8.76 16.74
N TRP A 53 15.12 -10.05 16.64
CA TRP A 53 14.31 -11.06 15.96
C TRP A 53 13.95 -10.73 14.49
N GLY A 54 14.72 -9.88 13.81
CA GLY A 54 14.49 -9.49 12.42
C GLY A 54 13.33 -8.52 12.21
N LEU A 55 12.91 -7.77 13.25
CA LEU A 55 11.76 -6.85 13.17
C LEU A 55 11.96 -5.74 12.11
N PHE A 56 13.19 -5.32 11.85
CA PHE A 56 13.50 -4.30 10.87
C PHE A 56 13.77 -4.83 9.46
N GLN A 57 13.63 -6.15 9.24
CA GLN A 57 13.92 -6.75 7.94
C GLN A 57 13.04 -6.17 6.82
N SER A 58 11.74 -5.98 7.06
CA SER A 58 10.83 -5.44 6.06
C SER A 58 11.17 -4.00 5.67
N PHE A 59 11.65 -3.20 6.62
CA PHE A 59 12.11 -1.82 6.35
C PHE A 59 13.41 -1.80 5.55
N ALA A 60 14.35 -2.70 5.86
CA ALA A 60 15.59 -2.85 5.09
C ALA A 60 15.28 -3.28 3.64
N ASP A 61 14.34 -4.20 3.45
CA ASP A 61 13.88 -4.63 2.13
C ASP A 61 13.24 -3.46 1.37
N LEU A 62 12.42 -2.63 2.03
CA LEU A 62 11.79 -1.46 1.42
C LEU A 62 12.85 -0.46 0.92
N ILE A 63 13.86 -0.13 1.73
CA ILE A 63 14.96 0.75 1.34
C ILE A 63 15.73 0.15 0.15
N LYS A 64 16.01 -1.14 0.20
CA LYS A 64 16.67 -1.85 -0.88
C LYS A 64 15.89 -1.73 -2.21
N PHE A 65 14.57 -1.91 -2.18
CA PHE A 65 13.74 -1.79 -3.38
C PHE A 65 13.68 -0.34 -3.88
N ALA A 66 13.64 0.65 -3.00
CA ALA A 66 13.62 2.05 -3.37
C ALA A 66 14.92 2.51 -4.07
N LEU A 67 16.06 1.91 -3.69
CA LEU A 67 17.37 2.24 -4.25
C LEU A 67 17.76 1.36 -5.44
N LYS A 68 16.97 0.32 -5.76
CA LYS A 68 17.27 -0.61 -6.84
C LYS A 68 16.84 -0.04 -8.18
N GLU A 69 17.68 -0.19 -9.19
CA GLU A 69 17.37 0.20 -10.56
C GLU A 69 16.25 -0.68 -11.17
N PRO A 70 15.21 -0.07 -11.77
CA PRO A 70 14.18 -0.82 -12.47
C PRO A 70 14.73 -1.39 -13.79
N ILE A 71 14.64 -2.71 -13.97
CA ILE A 71 15.02 -3.37 -15.20
C ILE A 71 13.79 -3.49 -16.08
N ILE A 72 13.81 -2.82 -17.24
CA ILE A 72 12.74 -2.89 -18.24
C ILE A 72 13.13 -3.90 -19.32
N PRO A 73 12.34 -4.96 -19.57
CA PRO A 73 12.60 -5.93 -20.64
C PRO A 73 12.66 -5.24 -22.00
N SER A 74 13.55 -5.70 -22.88
CA SER A 74 13.77 -5.10 -24.21
C SER A 74 12.54 -5.14 -25.14
N GLY A 75 11.66 -6.12 -24.96
CA GLY A 75 10.41 -6.27 -25.72
C GLY A 75 9.19 -5.57 -25.09
N ALA A 76 9.33 -4.92 -23.93
CA ALA A 76 8.20 -4.30 -23.25
C ALA A 76 8.00 -2.83 -23.68
N ASN A 77 6.74 -2.40 -23.74
CA ASN A 77 6.42 -0.98 -23.86
C ASN A 77 6.71 -0.29 -22.53
N LYS A 78 7.74 0.57 -22.50
CA LYS A 78 8.23 1.24 -21.30
C LYS A 78 7.13 2.02 -20.55
N GLY A 79 6.24 2.70 -21.29
CA GLY A 79 5.16 3.48 -20.69
C GLY A 79 4.16 2.60 -19.96
N ILE A 80 3.67 1.54 -20.59
CA ILE A 80 2.72 0.61 -20.02
C ILE A 80 3.34 -0.14 -18.83
N PHE A 81 4.61 -0.58 -18.98
CA PHE A 81 5.32 -1.30 -17.93
C PHE A 81 5.46 -0.51 -16.62
N LEU A 82 5.70 0.79 -16.72
CA LEU A 82 5.78 1.67 -15.53
C LEU A 82 4.40 2.07 -15.02
N LEU A 83 3.43 2.21 -15.91
CA LEU A 83 2.08 2.68 -15.57
C LEU A 83 1.26 1.60 -14.87
N ALA A 84 1.43 0.33 -15.23
CA ALA A 84 0.65 -0.79 -14.71
C ALA A 84 0.73 -0.93 -13.16
N PRO A 85 1.92 -1.02 -12.53
CA PRO A 85 2.02 -1.10 -11.08
C PRO A 85 1.55 0.19 -10.39
N PHE A 86 1.71 1.34 -11.04
CA PHE A 86 1.26 2.62 -10.51
C PHE A 86 -0.27 2.69 -10.45
N ILE A 87 -0.97 2.25 -11.49
CA ILE A 87 -2.43 2.15 -11.51
C ILE A 87 -2.92 1.19 -10.43
N SER A 88 -2.32 -0.01 -10.33
CA SER A 88 -2.69 -0.99 -9.31
C SER A 88 -2.56 -0.43 -7.89
N CYS A 89 -1.46 0.28 -7.63
CA CYS A 89 -1.21 0.90 -6.34
C CYS A 89 -2.22 2.02 -6.03
N LEU A 90 -2.48 2.92 -7.00
CA LEU A 90 -3.45 4.00 -6.84
C LEU A 90 -4.86 3.48 -6.57
N LEU A 91 -5.30 2.46 -7.30
CA LEU A 91 -6.63 1.87 -7.11
C LEU A 91 -6.73 1.16 -5.77
N ALA A 92 -5.71 0.42 -5.35
CA ALA A 92 -5.67 -0.22 -4.04
C ALA A 92 -5.75 0.79 -2.90
N LEU A 93 -4.98 1.87 -2.96
CA LEU A 93 -5.04 2.96 -1.97
C LEU A 93 -6.37 3.71 -2.02
N GLY A 94 -6.92 3.93 -3.23
CA GLY A 94 -8.21 4.59 -3.43
C GLY A 94 -9.37 3.83 -2.79
N ALA A 95 -9.33 2.50 -2.74
CA ALA A 95 -10.34 1.71 -2.07
C ALA A 95 -10.41 1.98 -0.56
N TRP A 96 -9.28 2.31 0.07
CA TRP A 96 -9.22 2.64 1.49
C TRP A 96 -9.86 4.00 1.85
N ALA A 97 -10.07 4.87 0.87
CA ALA A 97 -10.66 6.19 1.11
C ALA A 97 -12.06 6.16 1.70
N VAL A 98 -12.84 5.12 1.39
CA VAL A 98 -14.23 4.95 1.85
C VAL A 98 -14.37 3.98 3.02
N ILE A 99 -13.30 3.29 3.43
CA ILE A 99 -13.35 2.36 4.54
C ILE A 99 -13.22 3.15 5.86
N PRO A 100 -14.24 3.12 6.73
CA PRO A 100 -14.15 3.77 8.02
C PRO A 100 -13.19 2.98 8.93
N VAL A 101 -12.15 3.62 9.42
CA VAL A 101 -11.20 3.03 10.36
C VAL A 101 -11.72 3.14 11.80
N ALA A 102 -12.51 4.18 12.08
CA ALA A 102 -13.20 4.40 13.35
C ALA A 102 -14.50 5.14 13.08
N GLU A 103 -15.36 5.26 14.10
CA GLU A 103 -16.62 6.01 14.02
C GLU A 103 -16.34 7.47 13.58
N GLY A 104 -16.95 7.89 12.47
CA GLY A 104 -16.74 9.22 11.88
C GLY A 104 -15.37 9.46 11.26
N TRP A 105 -14.52 8.43 11.13
CA TRP A 105 -13.17 8.54 10.59
C TRP A 105 -13.04 7.79 9.25
N ALA A 106 -13.73 8.31 8.24
CA ALA A 106 -13.51 7.99 6.83
C ALA A 106 -12.85 9.20 6.14
N ILE A 107 -12.07 8.95 5.09
CA ILE A 107 -11.51 10.03 4.25
C ILE A 107 -12.62 10.61 3.39
N ALA A 108 -13.43 9.74 2.78
CA ALA A 108 -14.59 10.08 1.99
C ALA A 108 -15.81 9.30 2.50
N ASP A 109 -16.80 10.01 3.05
CA ASP A 109 -18.08 9.43 3.45
C ASP A 109 -19.07 9.56 2.29
N ILE A 110 -19.30 8.45 1.59
CA ILE A 110 -20.21 8.36 0.45
C ILE A 110 -21.25 7.28 0.68
N ASN A 111 -22.53 7.59 0.40
CA ASN A 111 -23.65 6.66 0.58
C ASN A 111 -23.53 5.37 -0.23
N VAL A 112 -22.76 5.38 -1.31
CA VAL A 112 -22.53 4.24 -2.22
C VAL A 112 -21.15 3.61 -2.06
N GLY A 113 -20.55 3.67 -0.88
CA GLY A 113 -19.18 3.23 -0.61
C GLY A 113 -18.87 1.79 -1.04
N VAL A 114 -19.82 0.87 -0.82
CA VAL A 114 -19.65 -0.54 -1.25
C VAL A 114 -19.56 -0.66 -2.77
N LEU A 115 -20.40 0.07 -3.51
CA LEU A 115 -20.36 0.08 -4.99
C LEU A 115 -19.07 0.70 -5.49
N TYR A 116 -18.56 1.72 -4.82
CA TYR A 116 -17.26 2.34 -5.11
C TYR A 116 -16.12 1.32 -4.95
N ILE A 117 -16.09 0.55 -3.86
CA ILE A 117 -15.06 -0.49 -3.62
C ILE A 117 -15.12 -1.56 -4.71
N LEU A 118 -16.32 -2.01 -5.08
CA LEU A 118 -16.49 -2.99 -6.14
C LEU A 118 -16.02 -2.47 -7.50
N ALA A 119 -16.32 -1.21 -7.83
CA ALA A 119 -15.89 -0.57 -9.06
C ALA A 119 -14.36 -0.45 -9.11
N ILE A 120 -13.72 0.04 -8.05
CA ILE A 120 -12.25 0.16 -7.97
C ILE A 120 -11.57 -1.20 -8.01
N SER A 121 -12.11 -2.20 -7.32
CA SER A 121 -11.60 -3.57 -7.35
C SER A 121 -11.64 -4.16 -8.76
N SER A 122 -12.72 -3.91 -9.51
CA SER A 122 -12.83 -4.33 -10.91
C SER A 122 -11.80 -3.63 -11.81
N LEU A 123 -11.57 -2.33 -11.59
CA LEU A 123 -10.55 -1.57 -12.33
C LEU A 123 -9.12 -2.03 -12.00
N GLY A 124 -8.88 -2.55 -10.79
CA GLY A 124 -7.57 -3.07 -10.38
C GLY A 124 -7.02 -4.19 -11.25
N VAL A 125 -7.93 -4.94 -11.90
CA VAL A 125 -7.55 -6.02 -12.85
C VAL A 125 -6.78 -5.49 -14.05
N TYR A 126 -7.08 -4.27 -14.53
CA TYR A 126 -6.38 -3.67 -15.67
C TYR A 126 -4.90 -3.45 -15.40
N GLY A 127 -4.51 -3.10 -14.18
CA GLY A 127 -3.11 -2.96 -13.81
C GLY A 127 -2.32 -4.28 -13.83
N ILE A 128 -3.03 -5.43 -13.76
CA ILE A 128 -2.40 -6.77 -13.83
C ILE A 128 -2.31 -7.25 -15.29
N ILE A 129 -3.28 -6.87 -16.14
CA ILE A 129 -3.36 -7.31 -17.55
C ILE A 129 -2.41 -6.50 -18.44
N MET A 130 -2.14 -5.24 -18.11
CA MET A 130 -1.21 -4.37 -18.83
C MET A 130 0.24 -4.83 -18.69
#